data_349023d084ac837cef8b71c1da870099
#
_entry.id   349023d084ac837cef8b71c1da870099
#
_cell.length_a   1.000
_cell.length_b   1.000
_cell.length_c   1.000
_cell.angle_alpha   90.00
_cell.angle_beta   90.00
_cell.angle_gamma   90.00
#
_symmetry.space_group_name_H-M   'P 1'
#
loop_
_entity.id
_entity.type
_entity.pdbx_description
1 polymer ?
#
loop_
_entity_poly.entity_id
_entity_poly.type
_entity_poly.pdbx_seq_one_letter_code
_entity_poly.pdbx_strand_id
1 'polypeptide(L)'
;MIAHAVKPAEIDLQSQSPRVRAALEHVRALEPAVAADRGVELAAVLAQLRADEDVLLAGLLIPMLEVGKLDEAHAQQHFGEAAVRLAREVERVDGIGMPVDWNPGQPMKPEQAEGLRKLLLSLASDVRLVLLRLAVQLVRMRNLKGASELERRRAALETREIYAPLANRLGIWQLK
;
A
#
# COMPACT_ATOMS: atom_id res chain seq x y z
N MET A 1 12.92 -8.23 -24.84
CA MET A 1 13.19 -6.82 -24.47
C MET A 1 12.83 -6.70 -23.00
N ILE A 2 13.85 -6.74 -22.13
CA ILE A 2 13.68 -6.78 -20.67
C ILE A 2 13.35 -5.35 -20.26
N ALA A 3 12.12 -5.12 -19.80
CA ALA A 3 11.74 -3.86 -19.20
C ALA A 3 12.71 -3.61 -18.03
N HIS A 4 13.56 -2.61 -18.15
CA HIS A 4 14.30 -2.07 -17.02
C HIS A 4 13.26 -1.61 -15.99
N ALA A 5 13.18 -2.35 -14.89
CA ALA A 5 12.55 -1.84 -13.69
C ALA A 5 13.24 -0.51 -13.38
N VAL A 6 12.53 0.58 -13.58
CA VAL A 6 12.98 1.90 -13.14
C VAL A 6 13.23 1.74 -11.65
N LYS A 7 14.50 1.79 -11.24
CA LYS A 7 14.83 1.98 -9.83
C LYS A 7 14.00 3.17 -9.38
N PRO A 8 13.20 3.05 -8.31
CA PRO A 8 12.51 4.22 -7.79
C PRO A 8 13.61 5.28 -7.59
N ALA A 9 13.44 6.43 -8.24
CA ALA A 9 14.30 7.57 -7.93
C ALA A 9 14.31 7.66 -6.42
N GLU A 10 15.48 7.69 -5.80
CA GLU A 10 15.63 7.85 -4.37
C GLU A 10 15.02 9.20 -4.02
N ILE A 11 13.72 9.16 -3.74
CA ILE A 11 13.06 10.33 -3.21
C ILE A 11 13.61 10.49 -1.82
N ASP A 12 14.32 11.56 -1.66
CA ASP A 12 14.87 11.95 -0.38
C ASP A 12 13.72 12.27 0.60
N LEU A 13 13.27 11.23 1.35
CA LEU A 13 12.31 11.41 2.43
C LEU A 13 12.84 12.37 3.50
N GLN A 14 14.14 12.62 3.54
CA GLN A 14 14.76 13.62 4.42
C GLN A 14 14.41 15.07 4.00
N SER A 15 14.02 15.27 2.74
CA SER A 15 13.54 16.58 2.26
C SER A 15 12.10 16.88 2.65
N GLN A 16 11.37 15.90 3.19
CA GLN A 16 9.99 16.04 3.64
C GLN A 16 9.89 16.87 4.93
N SER A 17 8.67 17.06 5.42
CA SER A 17 8.41 17.83 6.64
C SER A 17 9.17 17.29 7.86
N PRO A 18 9.41 18.10 8.89
CA PRO A 18 10.00 17.63 10.14
C PRO A 18 9.27 16.45 10.78
N ARG A 19 7.95 16.43 10.64
CA ARG A 19 7.09 15.36 11.17
C ARG A 19 7.32 14.03 10.44
N VAL A 20 7.41 14.04 9.12
CA VAL A 20 7.73 12.84 8.32
C VAL A 20 9.13 12.34 8.63
N ARG A 21 10.12 13.24 8.79
CA ARG A 21 11.48 12.85 9.17
C ARG A 21 11.55 12.18 10.53
N ALA A 22 10.89 12.75 11.55
CA ALA A 22 10.84 12.16 12.88
C ALA A 22 10.16 10.77 12.87
N ALA A 23 9.07 10.62 12.15
CA ALA A 23 8.40 9.34 11.97
C ALA A 23 9.28 8.31 11.23
N LEU A 24 10.02 8.73 10.22
CA LEU A 24 10.98 7.89 9.48
C LEU A 24 12.09 7.37 10.39
N GLU A 25 12.68 8.24 11.21
CA GLU A 25 13.70 7.85 12.20
C GLU A 25 13.13 6.87 13.22
N HIS A 26 11.92 7.14 13.69
CA HIS A 26 11.21 6.25 14.62
C HIS A 26 10.97 4.86 14.02
N VAL A 27 10.44 4.77 12.80
CA VAL A 27 10.20 3.49 12.11
C VAL A 27 11.48 2.70 11.92
N ARG A 28 12.58 3.35 11.54
CA ARG A 28 13.89 2.69 11.34
C ARG A 28 14.48 2.08 12.62
N ALA A 29 14.06 2.57 13.77
CA ALA A 29 14.47 2.04 15.07
C ALA A 29 13.59 0.87 15.55
N LEU A 30 12.48 0.57 14.85
CA LEU A 30 11.54 -0.49 15.22
C LEU A 30 11.91 -1.84 14.57
N GLU A 31 11.59 -2.90 15.30
CA GLU A 31 11.70 -4.28 14.79
C GLU A 31 10.30 -4.85 14.46
N PRO A 32 10.18 -5.68 13.43
CA PRO A 32 11.25 -6.19 12.56
C PRO A 32 11.65 -5.21 11.45
N ALA A 33 12.93 -5.12 11.17
CA ALA A 33 13.49 -4.23 10.14
C ALA A 33 12.83 -4.38 8.76
N VAL A 34 12.41 -5.60 8.40
CA VAL A 34 11.70 -5.86 7.13
C VAL A 34 10.38 -5.08 7.04
N ALA A 35 9.65 -4.93 8.15
CA ALA A 35 8.42 -4.14 8.17
C ALA A 35 8.76 -2.64 8.07
N ALA A 36 9.81 -2.19 8.74
CA ALA A 36 10.31 -0.83 8.66
C ALA A 36 10.73 -0.47 7.22
N ASP A 37 11.50 -1.33 6.55
CA ASP A 37 11.92 -1.14 5.15
C ASP A 37 10.73 -1.05 4.19
N ARG A 38 9.71 -1.90 4.39
CA ARG A 38 8.45 -1.83 3.61
C ARG A 38 7.72 -0.51 3.83
N GLY A 39 7.67 -0.01 5.06
CA GLY A 39 7.10 1.30 5.39
C GLY A 39 7.82 2.43 4.69
N VAL A 40 9.14 2.41 4.69
CA VAL A 40 9.97 3.39 3.97
C VAL A 40 9.73 3.33 2.45
N GLU A 41 9.64 2.13 1.87
CA GLU A 41 9.33 1.96 0.44
C GLU A 41 7.93 2.50 0.11
N LEU A 42 6.92 2.22 0.95
CA LEU A 42 5.57 2.76 0.80
C LEU A 42 5.55 4.28 0.82
N ALA A 43 6.19 4.89 1.81
CA ALA A 43 6.27 6.34 1.91
C ALA A 43 6.99 6.95 0.70
N ALA A 44 8.04 6.32 0.18
CA ALA A 44 8.75 6.76 -1.01
C ALA A 44 7.84 6.72 -2.26
N VAL A 45 7.05 5.66 -2.46
CA VAL A 45 6.06 5.58 -3.55
C VAL A 45 5.02 6.68 -3.43
N LEU A 46 4.48 6.90 -2.24
CA LEU A 46 3.46 7.92 -1.98
C LEU A 46 4.00 9.34 -2.18
N ALA A 47 5.26 9.60 -1.80
CA ALA A 47 5.93 10.87 -2.04
C ALA A 47 6.08 11.16 -3.56
N GLN A 48 6.37 10.13 -4.38
CA GLN A 48 6.37 10.28 -5.86
C GLN A 48 5.00 10.68 -6.41
N LEU A 49 3.94 10.24 -5.76
CA LEU A 49 2.57 10.59 -6.10
C LEU A 49 2.14 11.96 -5.53
N ARG A 50 3.04 12.66 -4.85
CA ARG A 50 2.79 13.93 -4.15
C ARG A 50 1.62 13.83 -3.16
N ALA A 51 1.53 12.70 -2.48
CA ALA A 51 0.56 12.49 -1.42
C ALA A 51 0.81 13.47 -0.26
N ASP A 52 -0.24 13.78 0.50
CA ASP A 52 -0.13 14.63 1.67
C ASP A 52 0.63 13.97 2.83
N GLU A 53 0.99 14.76 3.83
CA GLU A 53 1.80 14.33 4.97
C GLU A 53 1.17 13.15 5.73
N ASP A 54 -0.13 13.18 6.00
CA ASP A 54 -0.80 12.13 6.76
C ASP A 54 -0.84 10.81 5.98
N VAL A 55 -0.89 10.86 4.65
CA VAL A 55 -0.79 9.69 3.77
C VAL A 55 0.63 9.10 3.80
N LEU A 56 1.68 9.94 3.80
CA LEU A 56 3.06 9.48 3.93
C LEU A 56 3.28 8.79 5.28
N LEU A 57 2.79 9.38 6.36
CA LEU A 57 2.85 8.84 7.71
C LEU A 57 2.09 7.52 7.83
N ALA A 58 0.90 7.42 7.23
CA ALA A 58 0.16 6.16 7.16
C ALA A 58 0.93 5.08 6.39
N GLY A 59 1.59 5.43 5.29
CA GLY A 59 2.45 4.52 4.52
C GLY A 59 3.61 3.96 5.36
N LEU A 60 4.26 4.79 6.16
CA LEU A 60 5.29 4.35 7.11
C LEU A 60 4.73 3.37 8.16
N LEU A 61 3.51 3.60 8.62
CA LEU A 61 2.89 2.90 9.74
C LEU A 61 2.29 1.54 9.35
N ILE A 62 1.66 1.41 8.18
CA ILE A 62 0.90 0.22 7.76
C ILE A 62 1.66 -1.08 8.00
N PRO A 63 2.90 -1.30 7.55
CA PRO A 63 3.58 -2.58 7.74
C PRO A 63 3.90 -2.88 9.21
N MET A 64 4.03 -1.86 10.06
CA MET A 64 4.27 -2.04 11.50
C MET A 64 3.00 -2.47 12.24
N LEU A 65 1.83 -1.99 11.79
CA LEU A 65 0.53 -2.45 12.28
C LEU A 65 0.26 -3.90 11.87
N GLU A 66 0.53 -4.27 10.61
CA GLU A 66 0.36 -5.64 10.08
C GLU A 66 1.11 -6.68 10.93
N VAL A 67 2.28 -6.35 11.46
CA VAL A 67 3.06 -7.25 12.32
C VAL A 67 2.68 -7.14 13.81
N GLY A 68 1.72 -6.29 14.18
CA GLY A 68 1.21 -6.14 15.54
C GLY A 68 2.24 -5.60 16.53
N LYS A 69 3.20 -4.82 16.09
CA LYS A 69 4.31 -4.30 16.92
C LYS A 69 4.09 -2.91 17.48
N LEU A 70 3.04 -2.22 17.06
CA LEU A 70 2.67 -0.91 17.58
C LEU A 70 1.27 -0.95 18.15
N ASP A 71 1.14 -0.53 19.41
CA ASP A 71 -0.16 -0.22 19.97
C ASP A 71 -0.66 1.14 19.44
N GLU A 72 -1.95 1.36 19.56
CA GLU A 72 -2.61 2.53 18.99
C GLU A 72 -2.16 3.85 19.63
N ALA A 73 -1.95 3.86 20.94
CA ALA A 73 -1.53 5.06 21.67
C ALA A 73 -0.11 5.49 21.22
N HIS A 74 0.79 4.53 21.12
CA HIS A 74 2.15 4.77 20.62
C HIS A 74 2.14 5.23 19.15
N ALA A 75 1.31 4.60 18.30
CA ALA A 75 1.17 5.01 16.91
C ALA A 75 0.62 6.45 16.80
N GLN A 76 -0.39 6.82 17.58
CA GLN A 76 -0.94 8.17 17.58
C GLN A 76 0.07 9.23 18.03
N GLN A 77 0.89 8.90 19.03
CA GLN A 77 1.93 9.80 19.53
C GLN A 77 2.97 10.16 18.46
N HIS A 78 3.43 9.17 17.67
CA HIS A 78 4.53 9.35 16.71
C HIS A 78 4.08 9.68 15.30
N PHE A 79 2.88 9.24 14.89
CA PHE A 79 2.37 9.41 13.52
C PHE A 79 1.15 10.34 13.45
N GLY A 80 0.47 10.55 14.58
CA GLY A 80 -0.74 11.35 14.67
C GLY A 80 -2.02 10.57 14.34
N GLU A 81 -3.13 11.05 14.89
CA GLU A 81 -4.44 10.40 14.79
C GLU A 81 -4.91 10.20 13.34
N ALA A 82 -4.72 11.20 12.47
CA ALA A 82 -5.17 11.13 11.08
C ALA A 82 -4.44 10.01 10.30
N ALA A 83 -3.13 9.87 10.47
CA ALA A 83 -2.35 8.80 9.85
C ALA A 83 -2.73 7.42 10.38
N VAL A 84 -2.93 7.29 11.69
CA VAL A 84 -3.37 6.03 12.32
C VAL A 84 -4.74 5.62 11.79
N ARG A 85 -5.69 6.54 11.72
CA ARG A 85 -7.02 6.29 11.15
C ARG A 85 -6.94 5.80 9.70
N LEU A 86 -6.16 6.48 8.84
CA LEU A 86 -5.97 6.06 7.45
C LEU A 86 -5.37 4.66 7.36
N ALA A 87 -4.33 4.36 8.15
CA ALA A 87 -3.70 3.04 8.17
C ALA A 87 -4.67 1.94 8.60
N ARG A 88 -5.46 2.16 9.66
CA ARG A 88 -6.50 1.22 10.11
C ARG A 88 -7.62 1.02 9.09
N GLU A 89 -8.01 2.07 8.39
CA GLU A 89 -9.02 1.94 7.32
C GLU A 89 -8.49 1.12 6.15
N VAL A 90 -7.20 1.26 5.81
CA VAL A 90 -6.55 0.40 4.79
C VAL A 90 -6.58 -1.06 5.22
N GLU A 91 -6.20 -1.40 6.47
CA GLU A 91 -6.28 -2.78 7.00
C GLU A 91 -7.71 -3.34 6.93
N ARG A 92 -8.71 -2.53 7.28
CA ARG A 92 -10.12 -2.96 7.24
C ARG A 92 -10.58 -3.27 5.81
N VAL A 93 -10.14 -2.47 4.82
CA VAL A 93 -10.43 -2.70 3.40
C VAL A 93 -9.67 -3.92 2.86
N ASP A 94 -8.49 -4.25 3.40
CA ASP A 94 -7.76 -5.49 3.09
C ASP A 94 -8.55 -6.75 3.46
N GLY A 95 -9.31 -6.69 4.55
CA GLY A 95 -10.21 -7.77 4.96
C GLY A 95 -11.41 -7.99 4.01
N ILE A 96 -11.70 -7.03 3.12
CA ILE A 96 -12.67 -7.18 2.04
C ILE A 96 -11.93 -7.77 0.83
N GLY A 97 -11.50 -9.01 1.02
CA GLY A 97 -10.64 -9.70 0.07
C GLY A 97 -11.39 -10.24 -1.14
N MET A 98 -10.62 -10.92 -1.98
CA MET A 98 -11.12 -11.70 -3.10
C MET A 98 -12.27 -12.62 -2.67
N PRO A 99 -13.27 -12.86 -3.54
CA PRO A 99 -14.36 -13.79 -3.24
C PRO A 99 -13.83 -15.11 -2.68
N VAL A 100 -14.51 -15.67 -1.67
CA VAL A 100 -14.09 -16.90 -0.97
C VAL A 100 -13.91 -18.08 -1.94
N ASP A 101 -14.67 -18.09 -3.02
CA ASP A 101 -14.67 -19.08 -4.10
C ASP A 101 -13.68 -18.77 -5.22
N TRP A 102 -12.90 -17.68 -5.10
CA TRP A 102 -11.93 -17.34 -6.14
C TRP A 102 -10.74 -18.27 -6.13
N ASN A 103 -10.55 -18.95 -7.25
CA ASN A 103 -9.40 -19.82 -7.47
C ASN A 103 -8.27 -19.06 -8.19
N PRO A 104 -7.07 -18.95 -7.60
CA PRO A 104 -5.92 -18.30 -8.23
C PRO A 104 -5.52 -18.87 -9.60
N GLY A 105 -6.00 -20.08 -9.93
CA GLY A 105 -5.79 -20.72 -11.24
C GLY A 105 -6.75 -20.24 -12.34
N GLN A 106 -7.78 -19.47 -12.01
CA GLN A 106 -8.78 -19.00 -12.96
C GLN A 106 -8.88 -17.48 -12.94
N PRO A 107 -9.05 -16.83 -14.11
CA PRO A 107 -9.37 -15.41 -14.17
C PRO A 107 -10.65 -15.11 -13.39
N MET A 108 -10.69 -13.95 -12.74
CA MET A 108 -11.91 -13.48 -12.10
C MET A 108 -12.96 -13.20 -13.18
N LYS A 109 -14.21 -13.56 -12.92
CA LYS A 109 -15.31 -13.21 -13.82
C LYS A 109 -15.43 -11.68 -13.90
N PRO A 110 -15.69 -11.10 -15.08
CA PRO A 110 -15.78 -9.65 -15.26
C PRO A 110 -16.70 -8.96 -14.26
N GLU A 111 -17.83 -9.59 -13.94
CA GLU A 111 -18.82 -9.08 -12.98
C GLU A 111 -18.27 -9.03 -11.55
N GLN A 112 -17.50 -10.04 -11.16
CA GLN A 112 -16.86 -10.11 -9.83
C GLN A 112 -15.77 -9.03 -9.71
N ALA A 113 -14.93 -8.88 -10.75
CA ALA A 113 -13.89 -7.85 -10.78
C ALA A 113 -14.48 -6.43 -10.75
N GLU A 114 -15.57 -6.19 -11.49
CA GLU A 114 -16.26 -4.90 -11.48
C GLU A 114 -16.97 -4.64 -10.15
N GLY A 115 -17.60 -5.65 -9.56
CA GLY A 115 -18.21 -5.56 -8.23
C GLY A 115 -17.20 -5.19 -7.16
N LEU A 116 -16.02 -5.84 -7.16
CA LEU A 116 -14.95 -5.55 -6.21
C LEU A 116 -14.36 -4.15 -6.44
N ARG A 117 -14.16 -3.73 -7.70
CA ARG A 117 -13.74 -2.36 -8.02
C ARG A 117 -14.72 -1.30 -7.53
N LYS A 118 -16.03 -1.50 -7.75
CA LYS A 118 -17.08 -0.61 -7.24
C LYS A 118 -17.10 -0.57 -5.72
N LEU A 119 -16.93 -1.73 -5.07
CA LEU A 119 -16.84 -1.82 -3.62
C LEU A 119 -15.65 -1.04 -3.08
N LEU A 120 -14.45 -1.22 -3.66
CA LEU A 120 -13.26 -0.47 -3.29
C LEU A 120 -13.44 1.05 -3.47
N LEU A 121 -14.09 1.46 -4.57
CA LEU A 121 -14.40 2.87 -4.80
C LEU A 121 -15.47 3.41 -3.86
N SER A 122 -16.50 2.62 -3.50
CA SER A 122 -17.58 3.06 -2.60
C SER A 122 -17.14 3.11 -1.13
N LEU A 123 -16.21 2.24 -0.74
CA LEU A 123 -15.62 2.26 0.60
C LEU A 123 -14.57 3.38 0.75
N ALA A 124 -14.02 3.84 -0.36
CA ALA A 124 -13.13 4.99 -0.39
C ALA A 124 -13.94 6.29 -0.45
N SER A 125 -14.60 6.64 0.65
CA SER A 125 -15.09 8.01 0.86
C SER A 125 -13.93 9.03 0.82
N ASP A 126 -12.70 8.53 0.94
CA ASP A 126 -11.46 9.29 0.91
C ASP A 126 -10.50 8.71 -0.17
N VAL A 127 -10.19 9.49 -1.19
CA VAL A 127 -9.26 9.11 -2.28
C VAL A 127 -7.87 8.73 -1.75
N ARG A 128 -7.49 9.21 -0.57
CA ARG A 128 -6.22 8.85 0.09
C ARG A 128 -6.12 7.37 0.39
N LEU A 129 -7.24 6.73 0.76
CA LEU A 129 -7.29 5.28 0.99
C LEU A 129 -7.03 4.50 -0.29
N VAL A 130 -7.53 4.99 -1.43
CA VAL A 130 -7.27 4.34 -2.72
C VAL A 130 -5.80 4.47 -3.10
N LEU A 131 -5.19 5.64 -2.89
CA LEU A 131 -3.75 5.86 -3.11
C LEU A 131 -2.91 4.91 -2.25
N LEU A 132 -3.22 4.82 -0.95
CA LEU A 132 -2.54 3.90 -0.03
C LEU A 132 -2.67 2.45 -0.50
N ARG A 133 -3.86 2.00 -0.86
CA ARG A 133 -4.09 0.63 -1.36
C ARG A 133 -3.30 0.31 -2.64
N LEU A 134 -3.28 1.24 -3.58
CA LEU A 134 -2.50 1.10 -4.81
C LEU A 134 -1.00 1.04 -4.51
N ALA A 135 -0.51 1.88 -3.60
CA ALA A 135 0.90 1.87 -3.17
C ALA A 135 1.27 0.56 -2.46
N VAL A 136 0.42 0.07 -1.53
CA VAL A 136 0.59 -1.22 -0.86
C VAL A 136 0.70 -2.36 -1.87
N GLN A 137 -0.20 -2.41 -2.85
CA GLN A 137 -0.17 -3.44 -3.89
C GLN A 137 1.10 -3.34 -4.76
N LEU A 138 1.53 -2.13 -5.13
CA LEU A 138 2.75 -1.93 -5.89
C LEU A 138 3.99 -2.42 -5.11
N VAL A 139 4.11 -2.05 -3.83
CA VAL A 139 5.21 -2.49 -2.97
C VAL A 139 5.17 -4.00 -2.78
N ARG A 140 3.98 -4.59 -2.58
CA ARG A 140 3.80 -6.05 -2.53
C ARG A 140 4.32 -6.72 -3.80
N MET A 141 3.95 -6.21 -4.99
CA MET A 141 4.40 -6.75 -6.28
C MET A 141 5.92 -6.70 -6.44
N ARG A 142 6.57 -5.63 -5.99
CA ARG A 142 8.04 -5.47 -6.03
C ARG A 142 8.75 -6.48 -5.12
N ASN A 143 8.12 -6.85 -4.01
CA ASN A 143 8.69 -7.70 -2.97
C ASN A 143 8.29 -9.18 -3.08
N LEU A 144 7.76 -9.64 -4.22
CA LEU A 144 7.39 -11.05 -4.46
C LEU A 144 8.59 -11.99 -4.69
N LYS A 145 9.81 -11.47 -4.68
CA LYS A 145 11.01 -12.29 -4.80
C LYS A 145 11.13 -13.21 -3.56
N GLY A 146 11.02 -14.51 -3.77
CA GLY A 146 11.01 -15.49 -2.68
C GLY A 146 9.61 -15.94 -2.22
N ALA A 147 8.55 -15.29 -2.67
CA ALA A 147 7.19 -15.75 -2.44
C ALA A 147 6.89 -17.05 -3.21
N SER A 148 5.96 -17.85 -2.71
CA SER A 148 5.49 -19.07 -3.38
C SER A 148 4.89 -18.74 -4.76
N GLU A 149 4.87 -19.73 -5.66
CA GLU A 149 4.26 -19.53 -6.97
C GLU A 149 2.77 -19.16 -6.86
N LEU A 150 2.07 -19.75 -5.90
CA LEU A 150 0.67 -19.44 -5.63
C LEU A 150 0.46 -17.96 -5.24
N GLU A 151 1.29 -17.46 -4.34
CA GLU A 151 1.23 -16.04 -3.91
C GLU A 151 1.56 -15.10 -5.06
N ARG A 152 2.59 -15.40 -5.86
CA ARG A 152 2.93 -14.61 -7.04
C ARG A 152 1.80 -14.56 -8.06
N ARG A 153 1.18 -15.71 -8.36
CA ARG A 153 0.02 -15.78 -9.27
C ARG A 153 -1.16 -14.99 -8.73
N ARG A 154 -1.46 -15.13 -7.45
CA ARG A 154 -2.55 -14.40 -6.80
C ARG A 154 -2.33 -12.90 -6.87
N ALA A 155 -1.16 -12.40 -6.46
CA ALA A 155 -0.84 -10.99 -6.51
C ALA A 155 -0.88 -10.43 -7.95
N ALA A 156 -0.39 -11.18 -8.94
CA ALA A 156 -0.42 -10.79 -10.35
C ALA A 156 -1.85 -10.67 -10.87
N LEU A 157 -2.72 -11.62 -10.54
CA LEU A 157 -4.13 -11.61 -10.95
C LEU A 157 -4.90 -10.46 -10.27
N GLU A 158 -4.71 -10.26 -8.97
CA GLU A 158 -5.29 -9.12 -8.24
C GLU A 158 -4.87 -7.80 -8.88
N THR A 159 -3.59 -7.66 -9.21
CA THR A 159 -3.08 -6.45 -9.86
C THR A 159 -3.72 -6.23 -11.21
N ARG A 160 -3.77 -7.25 -12.07
CA ARG A 160 -4.32 -7.16 -13.42
C ARG A 160 -5.81 -6.86 -13.44
N GLU A 161 -6.57 -7.56 -12.61
CA GLU A 161 -8.04 -7.51 -12.68
C GLU A 161 -8.64 -6.34 -11.89
N ILE A 162 -7.95 -5.87 -10.84
CA ILE A 162 -8.48 -4.89 -9.90
C ILE A 162 -7.66 -3.60 -9.90
N TYR A 163 -6.38 -3.70 -9.50
CA TYR A 163 -5.60 -2.51 -9.17
C TYR A 163 -5.16 -1.71 -10.40
N ALA A 164 -4.74 -2.38 -11.48
CA ALA A 164 -4.36 -1.68 -12.71
C ALA A 164 -5.54 -0.93 -13.37
N PRO A 165 -6.75 -1.53 -13.52
CA PRO A 165 -7.92 -0.80 -13.98
C PRO A 165 -8.33 0.35 -13.04
N LEU A 166 -8.17 0.16 -11.71
CA LEU A 166 -8.47 1.21 -10.73
C LEU A 166 -7.52 2.40 -10.89
N ALA A 167 -6.20 2.15 -10.98
CA ALA A 167 -5.18 3.17 -11.23
C ALA A 167 -5.43 3.92 -12.54
N ASN A 168 -5.85 3.21 -13.59
CA ASN A 168 -6.22 3.81 -14.87
C ASN A 168 -7.39 4.80 -14.75
N ARG A 169 -8.45 4.41 -14.02
CA ARG A 169 -9.63 5.27 -13.81
C ARG A 169 -9.30 6.54 -13.03
N LEU A 170 -8.34 6.46 -12.11
CA LEU A 170 -7.87 7.59 -11.31
C LEU A 170 -6.79 8.42 -12.02
N GLY A 171 -6.36 8.02 -13.21
CA GLY A 171 -5.32 8.72 -13.96
C GLY A 171 -3.91 8.60 -13.36
N ILE A 172 -3.71 7.64 -12.44
CA ILE A 172 -2.42 7.44 -11.74
C ILE A 172 -1.54 6.52 -12.58
N TRP A 173 -1.02 7.06 -13.69
CA TRP A 173 -0.18 6.31 -14.61
C TRP A 173 1.16 5.87 -14.02
N GLN A 174 1.65 6.54 -12.98
CA GLN A 174 2.91 6.22 -12.29
C GLN A 174 2.88 4.87 -11.58
N LEU A 175 1.68 4.33 -11.33
CA LEU A 175 1.48 3.03 -10.66
C LEU A 175 1.22 1.87 -11.64
N LYS A 176 1.41 2.10 -12.94
CA LYS A 176 1.24 1.06 -13.98
C LYS A 176 2.45 0.15 -14.14
#